data_fbee34b6c1acc0713d5249343fef87cb
#
_entry.id   fbee34b6c1acc0713d5249343fef87cb
#
_cell.length_a   1.000
_cell.length_b   1.000
_cell.length_c   1.000
_cell.angle_alpha   90.00
_cell.angle_beta   90.00
_cell.angle_gamma   90.00
#
_symmetry.space_group_name_H-M   'P 1'
#
loop_
_entity.id
_entity.type
_entity.pdbx_description
1 polymer ?
#
loop_
_entity_poly.entity_id
_entity_poly.type
_entity_poly.pdbx_seq_one_letter_code
_entity_poly.pdbx_strand_id
1 'polypeptide(L)'
;MDALEQYIHDHTEPEEELLHELDRETNLRTVAPRMLSGHIQGRLLEMFVRMVRPRRVLEIGTFTGYSALSMAAGLDNGAELHTVEVDDELEEVAQSYFDRSPYGGRIRLHIGSALDIAPALGGRFDLVFIDGDKREYPDYYRMLMGDRGTEPLVGSGS
;
A
#
# COMPACT_ATOMS: atom_id res chain seq x y z
N MET A 1 20.74 1.67 -15.62
CA MET A 1 20.95 1.79 -14.15
C MET A 1 22.24 2.55 -13.94
N ASP A 2 22.20 3.64 -13.20
CA ASP A 2 23.43 4.39 -12.90
C ASP A 2 24.23 3.68 -11.77
N ALA A 3 25.44 4.18 -11.47
CA ALA A 3 26.30 3.55 -10.45
C ALA A 3 25.70 3.60 -9.04
N LEU A 4 24.89 4.60 -8.74
CA LEU A 4 24.21 4.72 -7.46
C LEU A 4 23.05 3.72 -7.35
N GLU A 5 22.25 3.61 -8.40
CA GLU A 5 21.16 2.62 -8.46
C GLU A 5 21.70 1.20 -8.35
N GLN A 6 22.79 0.89 -9.04
CA GLN A 6 23.46 -0.40 -8.94
C GLN A 6 23.95 -0.67 -7.50
N TYR A 7 24.58 0.32 -6.87
CA TYR A 7 25.05 0.19 -5.49
C TYR A 7 23.88 -0.08 -4.52
N ILE A 8 22.77 0.65 -4.65
CA ILE A 8 21.59 0.47 -3.81
C ILE A 8 21.03 -0.95 -4.01
N HIS A 9 20.91 -1.38 -5.26
CA HIS A 9 20.42 -2.72 -5.60
C HIS A 9 21.28 -3.82 -4.98
N ASP A 10 22.60 -3.71 -5.11
CA ASP A 10 23.56 -4.71 -4.62
C ASP A 10 23.63 -4.79 -3.08
N HIS A 11 23.20 -3.72 -2.38
CA HIS A 11 23.18 -3.62 -0.91
C HIS A 11 21.77 -3.70 -0.31
N THR A 12 20.76 -4.00 -1.12
CA THR A 12 19.39 -4.24 -0.67
C THR A 12 19.13 -5.74 -0.67
N GLU A 13 18.35 -6.23 0.32
CA GLU A 13 17.93 -7.63 0.33
C GLU A 13 17.24 -8.01 -0.99
N PRO A 14 17.46 -9.23 -1.51
CA PRO A 14 16.83 -9.69 -2.73
C PRO A 14 15.31 -9.56 -2.71
N GLU A 15 14.73 -9.30 -3.87
CA GLU A 15 13.28 -9.29 -4.06
C GLU A 15 12.70 -10.69 -3.80
N GLU A 16 11.58 -10.76 -3.10
CA GLU A 16 10.86 -12.02 -2.91
C GLU A 16 10.29 -12.52 -4.24
N GLU A 17 10.30 -13.83 -4.44
CA GLU A 17 9.86 -14.45 -5.69
C GLU A 17 8.43 -14.05 -6.08
N LEU A 18 7.52 -13.99 -5.11
CA LEU A 18 6.14 -13.57 -5.34
C LEU A 18 6.04 -12.12 -5.84
N LEU A 19 6.82 -11.21 -5.27
CA LEU A 19 6.88 -9.82 -5.71
C LEU A 19 7.48 -9.67 -7.10
N HIS A 20 8.53 -10.46 -7.39
CA HIS A 20 9.13 -10.51 -8.72
C HIS A 20 8.16 -11.03 -9.79
N GLU A 21 7.37 -12.05 -9.46
CA GLU A 21 6.32 -12.57 -10.33
C GLU A 21 5.23 -11.52 -10.58
N LEU A 22 4.78 -10.84 -9.52
CA LEU A 22 3.80 -9.75 -9.61
C LEU A 22 4.31 -8.59 -10.50
N ASP A 23 5.56 -8.19 -10.34
CA ASP A 23 6.19 -7.17 -11.20
C ASP A 23 6.15 -7.58 -12.66
N ARG A 24 6.53 -8.80 -12.97
CA ARG A 24 6.50 -9.33 -14.34
C ARG A 24 5.08 -9.39 -14.89
N GLU A 25 4.12 -9.89 -14.14
CA GLU A 25 2.72 -9.96 -14.56
C GLU A 25 2.14 -8.57 -14.80
N THR A 26 2.42 -7.62 -13.93
CA THR A 26 1.99 -6.23 -14.08
C THR A 26 2.55 -5.61 -15.36
N ASN A 27 3.82 -5.82 -15.66
CA ASN A 27 4.45 -5.32 -16.89
C ASN A 27 3.85 -5.94 -18.15
N LEU A 28 3.32 -7.17 -18.08
CA LEU A 28 2.72 -7.87 -19.23
C LEU A 28 1.25 -7.50 -19.44
N ARG A 29 0.51 -7.21 -18.38
CA ARG A 29 -0.96 -7.04 -18.41
C ARG A 29 -1.44 -5.60 -18.35
N THR A 30 -0.64 -4.69 -17.84
CA THR A 30 -1.07 -3.32 -17.63
C THR A 30 -0.53 -2.35 -18.67
N VAL A 31 -1.36 -1.36 -19.03
CA VAL A 31 -0.99 -0.30 -19.99
C VAL A 31 -0.01 0.70 -19.36
N ALA A 32 0.04 0.78 -18.03
CA ALA A 32 0.85 1.73 -17.30
C ALA A 32 1.72 1.05 -16.20
N PRO A 33 2.66 0.17 -16.57
CA PRO A 33 3.47 -0.56 -15.59
C PRO A 33 4.32 0.34 -14.70
N ARG A 34 4.57 1.59 -15.12
CA ARG A 34 5.30 2.61 -14.32
C ARG A 34 4.58 3.02 -13.03
N MET A 35 3.31 2.66 -12.85
CA MET A 35 2.56 2.86 -11.60
C MET A 35 2.90 1.83 -10.53
N LEU A 36 3.66 0.78 -10.88
CA LEU A 36 4.10 -0.22 -9.92
C LEU A 36 5.22 0.35 -9.03
N SER A 37 5.10 0.11 -7.73
CA SER A 37 6.19 0.34 -6.79
C SER A 37 7.32 -0.65 -7.09
N GLY A 38 8.53 -0.13 -7.33
CA GLY A 38 9.68 -0.99 -7.56
C GLY A 38 10.19 -1.65 -6.27
N HIS A 39 11.10 -2.61 -6.43
CA HIS A 39 11.71 -3.36 -5.32
C HIS A 39 12.29 -2.44 -4.22
N ILE A 40 13.03 -1.41 -4.58
CA ILE A 40 13.64 -0.47 -3.63
C ILE A 40 12.56 0.30 -2.84
N GLN A 41 11.52 0.78 -3.51
CA GLN A 41 10.39 1.45 -2.84
C GLN A 41 9.66 0.47 -1.92
N GLY A 42 9.45 -0.76 -2.33
CA GLY A 42 8.82 -1.80 -1.51
C GLY A 42 9.60 -2.06 -0.22
N ARG A 43 10.93 -2.20 -0.32
CA ARG A 43 11.80 -2.36 0.86
C ARG A 43 11.79 -1.13 1.79
N LEU A 44 11.73 0.07 1.21
CA LEU A 44 11.62 1.30 1.99
C LEU A 44 10.29 1.36 2.76
N LEU A 45 9.18 1.00 2.11
CA LEU A 45 7.86 0.93 2.76
C LEU A 45 7.83 -0.11 3.89
N GLU A 46 8.38 -1.30 3.65
CA GLU A 46 8.54 -2.32 4.69
C GLU A 46 9.33 -1.79 5.89
N MET A 47 10.44 -1.10 5.63
CA MET A 47 11.27 -0.50 6.68
C MET A 47 10.49 0.54 7.49
N PHE A 48 9.74 1.43 6.85
CA PHE A 48 8.90 2.40 7.56
C PHE A 48 7.86 1.73 8.44
N VAL A 49 7.19 0.69 7.94
CA VAL A 49 6.22 -0.07 8.73
C VAL A 49 6.88 -0.70 9.95
N ARG A 50 8.06 -1.30 9.80
CA ARG A 50 8.82 -1.87 10.92
C ARG A 50 9.24 -0.83 11.96
N MET A 51 9.59 0.39 11.52
CA MET A 51 9.99 1.50 12.40
C MET A 51 8.80 2.08 13.17
N VAL A 52 7.68 2.29 12.48
CA VAL A 52 6.45 2.90 13.06
C VAL A 52 5.68 1.87 13.90
N ARG A 53 5.72 0.59 13.52
CA ARG A 53 4.96 -0.51 14.13
C ARG A 53 3.46 -0.21 14.23
N PRO A 54 2.82 0.17 13.12
CA PRO A 54 1.42 0.54 13.10
C PRO A 54 0.53 -0.67 13.38
N ARG A 55 -0.59 -0.45 14.05
CA ARG A 55 -1.65 -1.45 14.20
C ARG A 55 -2.63 -1.42 13.02
N ARG A 56 -2.86 -0.23 12.47
CA ARG A 56 -3.74 -0.05 11.31
C ARG A 56 -3.06 0.85 10.29
N VAL A 57 -2.93 0.33 9.08
CA VAL A 57 -2.39 1.04 7.93
C VAL A 57 -3.50 1.28 6.91
N LEU A 58 -3.53 2.44 6.30
CA LEU A 58 -4.35 2.75 5.13
C LEU A 58 -3.45 2.98 3.93
N GLU A 59 -3.72 2.29 2.83
CA GLU A 59 -3.16 2.57 1.52
C GLU A 59 -4.26 3.08 0.60
N ILE A 60 -4.02 4.18 -0.09
CA ILE A 60 -4.89 4.72 -1.13
C ILE A 60 -4.20 4.53 -2.47
N GLY A 61 -4.74 3.65 -3.30
CA GLY A 61 -4.14 3.22 -4.57
C GLY A 61 -3.42 1.88 -4.45
N THR A 62 -4.19 0.79 -4.51
CA THR A 62 -3.66 -0.59 -4.44
C THR A 62 -2.88 -0.96 -5.69
N PHE A 63 -3.40 -0.57 -6.85
CA PHE A 63 -2.97 -1.02 -8.16
C PHE A 63 -2.95 -2.56 -8.22
N THR A 64 -1.82 -3.21 -8.49
CA THR A 64 -1.72 -4.68 -8.50
C THR A 64 -1.30 -5.28 -7.14
N GLY A 65 -1.04 -4.44 -6.13
CA GLY A 65 -0.81 -4.87 -4.76
C GLY A 65 0.65 -4.98 -4.31
N TYR A 66 1.61 -4.53 -5.11
CA TYR A 66 3.03 -4.63 -4.78
C TYR A 66 3.39 -3.89 -3.47
N SER A 67 2.96 -2.63 -3.34
CA SER A 67 3.19 -1.83 -2.13
C SER A 67 2.46 -2.40 -0.91
N ALA A 68 1.23 -2.88 -1.09
CA ALA A 68 0.47 -3.52 -0.03
C ALA A 68 1.18 -4.77 0.53
N LEU A 69 1.68 -5.64 -0.35
CA LEU A 69 2.46 -6.81 0.05
C LEU A 69 3.74 -6.44 0.77
N SER A 70 4.47 -5.44 0.26
CA SER A 70 5.70 -4.95 0.87
C SER A 70 5.46 -4.39 2.28
N MET A 71 4.42 -3.59 2.46
CA MET A 71 4.06 -3.07 3.79
C MET A 71 3.58 -4.18 4.73
N ALA A 72 2.79 -5.13 4.23
CA ALA A 72 2.27 -6.23 5.03
C ALA A 72 3.40 -7.13 5.59
N ALA A 73 4.50 -7.30 4.86
CA ALA A 73 5.69 -8.01 5.34
C ALA A 73 6.31 -7.36 6.58
N GLY A 74 6.17 -6.05 6.73
CA GLY A 74 6.67 -5.29 7.89
C GLY A 74 5.73 -5.24 9.08
N LEU A 75 4.47 -5.66 8.95
CA LEU A 75 3.47 -5.57 10.01
C LEU A 75 3.71 -6.62 11.11
N ASP A 76 3.45 -6.22 12.35
CA ASP A 76 3.38 -7.13 13.48
C ASP A 76 2.12 -8.01 13.42
N ASN A 77 2.13 -9.11 14.20
CA ASN A 77 0.96 -9.98 14.31
C ASN A 77 -0.24 -9.23 14.89
N GLY A 78 -1.39 -9.36 14.24
CA GLY A 78 -2.63 -8.69 14.63
C GLY A 78 -2.78 -7.27 14.09
N ALA A 79 -1.77 -6.72 13.40
CA ALA A 79 -1.92 -5.49 12.66
C ALA A 79 -2.62 -5.73 11.31
N GLU A 80 -3.30 -4.70 10.81
CA GLU A 80 -4.08 -4.75 9.57
C GLU A 80 -3.68 -3.65 8.60
N LEU A 81 -3.66 -3.99 7.32
CA LEU A 81 -3.50 -3.05 6.22
C LEU A 81 -4.80 -3.02 5.42
N HIS A 82 -5.43 -1.86 5.36
CA HIS A 82 -6.57 -1.60 4.48
C HIS A 82 -6.05 -0.89 3.23
N THR A 83 -6.25 -1.50 2.07
CA THR A 83 -5.85 -0.93 0.79
C THR A 83 -7.08 -0.69 -0.08
N VAL A 84 -7.14 0.46 -0.72
CA VAL A 84 -8.31 0.90 -1.49
C VAL A 84 -7.92 1.11 -2.95
N GLU A 85 -8.70 0.50 -3.85
CA GLU A 85 -8.54 0.63 -5.29
C GLU A 85 -9.87 1.07 -5.94
N VAL A 86 -9.80 2.05 -6.82
CA VAL A 86 -10.98 2.54 -7.53
C VAL A 86 -11.31 1.70 -8.77
N ASP A 87 -10.31 1.07 -9.36
CA ASP A 87 -10.44 0.23 -10.55
C ASP A 87 -10.74 -1.23 -10.16
N ASP A 88 -11.97 -1.64 -10.38
CA ASP A 88 -12.44 -2.99 -10.07
C ASP A 88 -11.82 -4.09 -10.97
N GLU A 89 -11.29 -3.72 -12.13
CA GLU A 89 -10.57 -4.66 -13.00
C GLU A 89 -9.28 -5.20 -12.36
N LEU A 90 -8.71 -4.48 -11.39
CA LEU A 90 -7.50 -4.86 -10.67
C LEU A 90 -7.76 -5.78 -9.47
N GLU A 91 -9.02 -5.92 -9.03
CA GLU A 91 -9.39 -6.68 -7.83
C GLU A 91 -8.90 -8.12 -7.87
N GLU A 92 -9.21 -8.83 -8.95
CA GLU A 92 -8.88 -10.25 -9.09
C GLU A 92 -7.36 -10.50 -9.03
N VAL A 93 -6.59 -9.67 -9.72
CA VAL A 93 -5.12 -9.79 -9.74
C VAL A 93 -4.56 -9.51 -8.36
N ALA A 94 -4.90 -8.38 -7.76
CA ALA A 94 -4.40 -8.01 -6.44
C ALA A 94 -4.75 -9.07 -5.38
N GLN A 95 -6.01 -9.51 -5.33
CA GLN A 95 -6.46 -10.50 -4.37
C GLN A 95 -5.75 -11.84 -4.55
N SER A 96 -5.52 -12.29 -5.80
CA SER A 96 -4.82 -13.55 -6.07
C SER A 96 -3.39 -13.57 -5.51
N TYR A 97 -2.69 -12.44 -5.57
CA TYR A 97 -1.35 -12.33 -4.98
C TYR A 97 -1.40 -12.23 -3.46
N PHE A 98 -2.40 -11.54 -2.89
CA PHE A 98 -2.60 -11.50 -1.44
C PHE A 98 -2.85 -12.89 -0.87
N ASP A 99 -3.70 -13.68 -1.52
CA ASP A 99 -4.04 -15.05 -1.08
C ASP A 99 -2.82 -16.00 -1.12
N ARG A 100 -1.88 -15.77 -2.00
CA ARG A 100 -0.64 -16.56 -2.13
C ARG A 100 0.46 -16.11 -1.14
N SER A 101 0.35 -14.91 -0.58
CA SER A 101 1.34 -14.36 0.32
C SER A 101 1.17 -14.90 1.74
N PRO A 102 2.27 -15.19 2.46
CA PRO A 102 2.20 -15.50 3.89
C PRO A 102 1.66 -14.34 4.73
N TYR A 103 1.66 -13.12 4.18
CA TYR A 103 1.17 -11.90 4.83
C TYR A 103 -0.24 -11.49 4.39
N GLY A 104 -0.83 -12.19 3.43
CA GLY A 104 -2.13 -11.84 2.84
C GLY A 104 -3.27 -11.74 3.87
N GLY A 105 -3.22 -12.54 4.92
CA GLY A 105 -4.20 -12.48 6.01
C GLY A 105 -4.25 -11.14 6.77
N ARG A 106 -3.24 -10.29 6.60
CA ARG A 106 -3.17 -8.93 7.20
C ARG A 106 -3.75 -7.85 6.28
N ILE A 107 -4.03 -8.19 5.02
CA ILE A 107 -4.47 -7.24 3.99
C ILE A 107 -5.99 -7.33 3.84
N ARG A 108 -6.64 -6.17 3.78
CA ARG A 108 -8.06 -5.99 3.49
C ARG A 108 -8.18 -5.11 2.25
N LEU A 109 -8.52 -5.73 1.12
CA LEU A 109 -8.76 -5.02 -0.13
C LEU A 109 -10.19 -4.45 -0.16
N HIS A 110 -10.31 -3.20 -0.57
CA HIS A 110 -11.57 -2.51 -0.75
C HIS A 110 -11.62 -1.89 -2.14
N ILE A 111 -12.72 -2.10 -2.85
CA ILE A 111 -12.93 -1.53 -4.18
C ILE A 111 -13.91 -0.37 -4.08
N GLY A 112 -13.51 0.79 -4.56
CA GLY A 112 -14.31 2.02 -4.59
C GLY A 112 -13.52 3.28 -4.28
N SER A 113 -14.24 4.37 -4.00
CA SER A 113 -13.63 5.66 -3.65
C SER A 113 -13.03 5.64 -2.25
N ALA A 114 -11.76 6.02 -2.13
CA ALA A 114 -11.10 6.14 -0.82
C ALA A 114 -11.76 7.21 0.07
N LEU A 115 -12.35 8.26 -0.52
CA LEU A 115 -13.05 9.32 0.21
C LEU A 115 -14.33 8.81 0.90
N ASP A 116 -14.92 7.75 0.37
CA ASP A 116 -16.12 7.11 0.96
C ASP A 116 -15.73 5.96 1.90
N ILE A 117 -14.77 5.12 1.46
CA ILE A 117 -14.41 3.89 2.16
C ILE A 117 -13.65 4.18 3.45
N ALA A 118 -12.63 5.05 3.41
CA ALA A 118 -11.76 5.26 4.57
C ALA A 118 -12.54 5.79 5.80
N PRO A 119 -13.45 6.78 5.67
CA PRO A 119 -14.30 7.19 6.80
C PRO A 119 -15.23 6.07 7.29
N ALA A 120 -15.78 5.26 6.37
CA ALA A 120 -16.70 4.18 6.71
C ALA A 120 -16.05 3.02 7.48
N LEU A 121 -14.72 2.83 7.34
CA LEU A 121 -13.97 1.82 8.10
C LEU A 121 -13.91 2.15 9.59
N GLY A 122 -14.12 3.41 9.97
CA GLY A 122 -14.09 3.87 11.35
C GLY A 122 -12.72 3.76 12.02
N GLY A 123 -12.58 4.38 13.18
CA GLY A 123 -11.32 4.39 13.93
C GLY A 123 -10.24 5.22 13.25
N ARG A 124 -9.02 5.09 13.74
CA ARG A 124 -7.84 5.82 13.24
C ARG A 124 -6.83 4.88 12.60
N PHE A 125 -6.02 5.44 11.71
CA PHE A 125 -4.88 4.78 11.09
C PHE A 125 -3.59 5.35 11.67
N ASP A 126 -2.64 4.49 11.99
CA ASP A 126 -1.34 4.89 12.54
C ASP A 126 -0.35 5.29 11.44
N LEU A 127 -0.57 4.77 10.24
CA LEU A 127 0.23 5.04 9.04
C LEU A 127 -0.70 5.11 7.82
N VAL A 128 -0.48 6.09 6.96
CA VAL A 128 -1.19 6.21 5.68
C VAL A 128 -0.19 6.38 4.55
N PHE A 129 -0.35 5.59 3.51
CA PHE A 129 0.38 5.69 2.27
C PHE A 129 -0.57 6.08 1.13
N ILE A 130 -0.27 7.16 0.43
CA ILE A 130 -1.10 7.69 -0.65
C ILE A 130 -0.33 7.58 -1.97
N ASP A 131 -0.83 6.70 -2.85
CA ASP A 131 -0.33 6.51 -4.21
C ASP A 131 -1.49 6.49 -5.23
N GLY A 132 -2.52 7.25 -4.94
CA GLY A 132 -3.70 7.39 -5.79
C GLY A 132 -3.58 8.55 -6.79
N ASP A 133 -4.72 9.00 -7.30
CA ASP A 133 -4.79 10.14 -8.22
C ASP A 133 -4.34 11.43 -7.53
N LYS A 134 -3.27 12.03 -8.06
CA LYS A 134 -2.68 13.26 -7.51
C LYS A 134 -3.65 14.44 -7.49
N ARG A 135 -4.66 14.44 -8.36
CA ARG A 135 -5.71 15.48 -8.39
C ARG A 135 -6.57 15.46 -7.14
N GLU A 136 -6.71 14.29 -6.50
CA GLU A 136 -7.50 14.11 -5.29
C GLU A 136 -6.68 14.25 -3.99
N TYR A 137 -5.37 14.46 -4.06
CA TYR A 137 -4.50 14.61 -2.87
C TYR A 137 -4.98 15.67 -1.87
N PRO A 138 -5.46 16.86 -2.28
CA PRO A 138 -6.01 17.83 -1.33
C PRO A 138 -7.23 17.31 -0.57
N ASP A 139 -8.07 16.51 -1.23
CA ASP A 139 -9.26 15.92 -0.62
C ASP A 139 -8.89 14.76 0.33
N TYR A 140 -7.93 13.92 -0.05
CA TYR A 140 -7.36 12.92 0.83
C TYR A 140 -6.74 13.54 2.09
N TYR A 141 -5.98 14.62 1.93
CA TYR A 141 -5.40 15.32 3.07
C TYR A 141 -6.46 15.85 4.03
N ARG A 142 -7.52 16.50 3.51
CA ARG A 142 -8.62 17.01 4.34
C ARG A 142 -9.34 15.87 5.09
N MET A 143 -9.63 14.79 4.38
CA MET A 143 -10.26 13.60 4.97
C MET A 143 -9.41 13.03 6.11
N LEU A 144 -8.10 12.89 5.89
CA LEU A 144 -7.19 12.26 6.85
C LEU A 144 -6.91 13.13 8.07
N MET A 145 -6.72 14.44 7.87
CA MET A 145 -6.35 15.38 8.95
C MET A 145 -7.57 15.93 9.67
N GLY A 146 -8.77 15.63 9.17
CA GLY A 146 -10.01 16.25 9.63
C GLY A 146 -10.19 17.67 9.08
N ASP A 147 -11.42 18.04 8.81
CA ASP A 147 -11.84 19.39 8.47
C ASP A 147 -12.79 19.90 9.56
N ARG A 148 -13.23 21.16 9.46
CA ARG A 148 -14.07 21.83 10.44
C ARG A 148 -15.26 20.96 10.92
N GLY A 149 -15.06 20.27 12.06
CA GLY A 149 -16.07 19.44 12.69
C GLY A 149 -16.01 17.93 12.42
N THR A 150 -15.00 17.46 11.68
CA THR A 150 -14.72 16.04 11.49
C THR A 150 -13.46 15.60 12.25
N GLU A 151 -13.52 14.45 12.87
CA GLU A 151 -12.37 13.84 13.55
C GLU A 151 -11.32 13.41 12.54
N PRO A 152 -10.01 13.60 12.80
CA PRO A 152 -8.94 13.11 11.94
C PRO A 152 -8.93 11.58 11.91
N LEU A 153 -8.69 11.01 10.73
CA LEU A 153 -8.53 9.57 10.55
C LEU A 153 -7.10 9.09 10.83
N VAL A 154 -6.13 10.00 10.91
CA VAL A 154 -4.73 9.71 11.25
C VAL A 154 -4.44 10.10 12.68
N GLY A 155 -3.77 9.23 13.41
CA GLY A 155 -3.32 9.48 14.76
C GLY A 155 -3.05 8.17 15.50
N SER A 156 -2.08 8.19 16.42
CA SER A 156 -1.86 7.07 17.32
C SER A 156 -3.12 6.89 18.17
N GLY A 157 -3.73 5.73 18.09
CA GLY A 157 -4.78 5.36 19.01
C GLY A 157 -4.24 5.41 20.44
N SER A 158 -4.90 6.14 21.30
CA SER A 158 -4.64 6.14 22.74
C SER A 158 -5.06 4.82 23.36
#